data_068f11fcbd399edfd38f728c2e9a51c8
#
_entry.id   068f11fcbd399edfd38f728c2e9a51c8
#
_cell.length_a   1.000
_cell.length_b   1.000
_cell.length_c   1.000
_cell.angle_alpha   90.00
_cell.angle_beta   90.00
_cell.angle_gamma   90.00
#
_symmetry.space_group_name_H-M   'P 1'
#
loop_
_entity.id
_entity.type
_entity.pdbx_description
1 polymer ?
#
loop_
_entity_poly.entity_id
_entity_poly.type
_entity_poly.pdbx_seq_one_letter_code
_entity_poly.pdbx_strand_id
1 'polypeptide(L)'
;MSALEDHLIWLKQVKEDILDPERPIIDPHHHLWPGELPYLLDDLWKDTDDGHNIKKTVFIECSQEYLSDVDESFQPVGETIFVRDIALEAKNQPDKAQISGIVGHVDLSLIHISEPTRPLY
;
A
#
# COMPACT_ATOMS: atom_id res chain seq x y z
N MET A 1 11.64 -18.71 20.28
CA MET A 1 10.90 -18.25 19.07
C MET A 1 10.46 -16.82 19.29
N SER A 2 10.46 -16.03 18.23
CA SER A 2 9.93 -14.64 18.28
C SER A 2 8.40 -14.65 18.31
N ALA A 3 7.81 -13.56 18.80
CA ALA A 3 6.35 -13.40 18.78
C ALA A 3 5.78 -13.49 17.35
N LEU A 4 6.55 -13.07 16.35
CA LEU A 4 6.16 -13.20 14.94
C LEU A 4 6.14 -14.66 14.50
N GLU A 5 7.15 -15.45 14.87
CA GLU A 5 7.20 -16.87 14.55
C GLU A 5 6.04 -17.62 15.20
N ASP A 6 5.76 -17.35 16.47
CA ASP A 6 4.62 -17.94 17.17
C ASP A 6 3.29 -17.59 16.50
N HIS A 7 3.14 -16.35 16.05
CA HIS A 7 1.96 -15.89 15.33
C HIS A 7 1.79 -16.60 13.99
N LEU A 8 2.87 -16.77 13.24
CA LEU A 8 2.85 -17.47 11.95
C LEU A 8 2.51 -18.96 12.12
N ILE A 9 3.02 -19.60 13.18
CA ILE A 9 2.65 -20.98 13.52
C ILE A 9 1.18 -21.07 13.85
N TRP A 10 0.67 -20.14 14.65
CA TRP A 10 -0.73 -20.09 15.02
C TRP A 10 -1.65 -19.93 13.79
N LEU A 11 -1.30 -19.05 12.86
CA LEU A 11 -2.06 -18.83 11.63
C LEU A 11 -2.13 -20.09 10.75
N LYS A 12 -1.11 -20.94 10.78
CA LYS A 12 -1.06 -22.17 9.98
C LYS A 12 -1.91 -23.32 10.52
N GLN A 13 -2.46 -23.17 11.73
CA GLN A 13 -3.23 -24.24 12.35
C GLN A 13 -4.58 -24.49 11.69
N VAL A 14 -5.13 -23.48 11.02
CA VAL A 14 -6.40 -23.58 10.30
C VAL A 14 -6.15 -23.29 8.82
N LYS A 15 -6.60 -24.21 7.98
CA LYS A 15 -6.62 -24.03 6.53
C LYS A 15 -8.06 -24.09 6.07
N GLU A 16 -8.49 -23.06 5.35
CA GLU A 16 -9.81 -23.00 4.74
C GLU A 16 -9.65 -23.09 3.22
N ASP A 17 -10.59 -23.78 2.58
CA ASP A 17 -10.63 -23.85 1.13
C ASP A 17 -11.03 -22.51 0.53
N ILE A 18 -10.37 -22.13 -0.55
CA ILE A 18 -10.75 -20.95 -1.31
C ILE A 18 -11.95 -21.31 -2.18
N LEU A 19 -13.09 -20.68 -1.90
CA LEU A 19 -14.36 -21.05 -2.54
C LEU A 19 -14.45 -20.60 -3.99
N ASP A 20 -13.83 -19.49 -4.35
CA ASP A 20 -13.90 -18.90 -5.69
C ASP A 20 -12.53 -18.31 -6.07
N PRO A 21 -11.58 -19.19 -6.45
CA PRO A 21 -10.21 -18.75 -6.72
C PRO A 21 -10.04 -17.89 -7.98
N GLU A 22 -11.01 -17.89 -8.86
CA GLU A 22 -10.94 -17.15 -10.12
C GLU A 22 -11.60 -15.76 -10.05
N ARG A 23 -12.36 -15.49 -9.00
CA ARG A 23 -13.05 -14.22 -8.86
C ARG A 23 -12.07 -13.06 -8.81
N PRO A 24 -12.17 -12.08 -9.74
CA PRO A 24 -11.32 -10.91 -9.68
C PRO A 24 -11.61 -10.09 -8.42
N ILE A 25 -10.56 -9.74 -7.69
CA ILE A 25 -10.65 -8.98 -6.44
C ILE A 25 -9.81 -7.72 -6.55
N ILE A 26 -10.34 -6.63 -6.03
CA ILE A 26 -9.57 -5.42 -5.73
C ILE A 26 -9.42 -5.37 -4.21
N ASP A 27 -8.18 -5.37 -3.74
CA ASP A 27 -7.88 -5.14 -2.32
C ASP A 27 -7.83 -3.63 -2.08
N PRO A 28 -8.78 -3.05 -1.35
CA PRO A 28 -8.89 -1.61 -1.23
C PRO A 28 -8.01 -1.00 -0.15
N HIS A 29 -7.20 -1.77 0.56
CA HIS A 29 -6.48 -1.26 1.71
C HIS A 29 -5.23 -2.09 2.02
N HIS A 30 -4.07 -1.58 1.65
CA HIS A 30 -2.80 -2.13 2.10
C HIS A 30 -1.80 -1.02 2.40
N HIS A 31 -0.74 -1.38 3.09
CA HIS A 31 0.39 -0.50 3.38
C HIS A 31 1.68 -1.09 2.81
N LEU A 32 2.70 -0.26 2.71
CA LEU A 32 4.06 -0.67 2.39
C LEU A 32 4.98 -0.10 3.46
N TRP A 33 5.90 -0.92 3.93
CA TRP A 33 6.77 -0.56 5.04
C TRP A 33 8.23 -0.73 4.61
N PRO A 34 8.98 0.35 4.40
CA PRO A 34 10.43 0.28 4.35
C PRO A 34 10.99 0.18 5.77
N GLY A 35 12.24 -0.16 5.94
CA GLY A 35 12.91 -0.14 7.23
C GLY A 35 13.32 -1.52 7.73
N GLU A 36 13.35 -1.69 9.06
CA GLU A 36 13.91 -2.90 9.68
C GLU A 36 13.08 -4.16 9.47
N LEU A 37 11.77 -4.04 9.42
CA LEU A 37 10.85 -5.13 9.10
C LEU A 37 10.11 -4.77 7.81
N PRO A 38 10.80 -4.89 6.66
CA PRO A 38 10.23 -4.40 5.42
C PRO A 38 9.06 -5.25 4.95
N TYR A 39 8.06 -4.56 4.40
CA TYR A 39 6.98 -5.15 3.65
C TYR A 39 6.81 -4.35 2.36
N LEU A 40 7.38 -4.85 1.28
CA LEU A 40 7.44 -4.16 0.01
C LEU A 40 6.76 -4.98 -1.09
N LEU A 41 7.01 -4.66 -2.34
CA LEU A 41 6.27 -5.24 -3.47
C LEU A 41 6.31 -6.77 -3.50
N ASP A 42 7.48 -7.37 -3.26
CA ASP A 42 7.61 -8.83 -3.29
C ASP A 42 6.81 -9.48 -2.16
N ASP A 43 6.76 -8.84 -1.00
CA ASP A 43 5.97 -9.33 0.14
C ASP A 43 4.48 -9.19 -0.13
N LEU A 44 4.06 -8.08 -0.72
CA LEU A 44 2.68 -7.87 -1.13
C LEU A 44 2.26 -8.94 -2.13
N TRP A 45 3.09 -9.24 -3.12
CA TRP A 45 2.79 -10.25 -4.12
C TRP A 45 2.72 -11.67 -3.57
N LYS A 46 3.51 -11.99 -2.53
CA LYS A 46 3.35 -13.27 -1.83
C LYS A 46 1.95 -13.41 -1.24
N ASP A 47 1.43 -12.34 -0.69
CA ASP A 47 0.08 -12.36 -0.13
C ASP A 47 -1.00 -12.35 -1.22
N THR A 48 -0.84 -11.54 -2.26
CA THR A 48 -1.82 -11.47 -3.34
C THR A 48 -1.84 -12.70 -4.23
N ASP A 49 -0.75 -13.46 -4.31
CA ASP A 49 -0.65 -14.68 -5.09
C ASP A 49 -1.02 -15.95 -4.29
N ASP A 50 -1.56 -15.80 -3.10
CA ASP A 50 -1.84 -16.91 -2.18
C ASP A 50 -3.23 -17.54 -2.41
N GLY A 51 -3.57 -17.78 -3.66
CA GLY A 51 -4.73 -18.58 -4.05
C GLY A 51 -5.97 -17.79 -4.48
N HIS A 52 -6.07 -16.52 -4.12
CA HIS A 52 -7.11 -15.63 -4.61
C HIS A 52 -6.64 -14.88 -5.87
N ASN A 53 -7.60 -14.39 -6.65
CA ASN A 53 -7.31 -13.66 -7.89
C ASN A 53 -7.33 -12.14 -7.64
N ILE A 54 -6.36 -11.65 -6.87
CA ILE A 54 -6.25 -10.22 -6.58
C ILE A 54 -5.57 -9.54 -7.75
N LYS A 55 -6.29 -8.66 -8.42
CA LYS A 55 -5.84 -7.96 -9.62
C LYS A 55 -5.26 -6.59 -9.34
N LYS A 56 -5.84 -5.89 -8.39
CA LYS A 56 -5.49 -4.51 -8.07
C LYS A 56 -5.50 -4.30 -6.57
N THR A 57 -4.68 -3.36 -6.13
CA THR A 57 -4.65 -2.94 -4.73
C THR A 57 -4.72 -1.43 -4.65
N VAL A 58 -5.16 -0.92 -3.50
CA VAL A 58 -5.13 0.50 -3.17
C VAL A 58 -4.27 0.69 -1.93
N PHE A 59 -3.22 1.46 -2.09
CA PHE A 59 -2.35 1.82 -0.96
C PHE A 59 -3.02 2.89 -0.11
N ILE A 60 -2.96 2.72 1.20
CA ILE A 60 -3.45 3.70 2.18
C ILE A 60 -2.27 4.28 2.94
N GLU A 61 -2.26 5.56 3.14
CA GLU A 61 -1.23 6.29 3.87
C GLU A 61 -0.90 5.66 5.23
N CYS A 62 0.40 5.65 5.56
CA CYS A 62 0.89 5.14 6.85
C CYS A 62 2.14 5.87 7.34
N SER A 63 2.31 7.10 6.94
CA SER A 63 3.37 8.03 7.40
C SER A 63 4.80 7.56 7.11
N GLN A 64 5.02 6.89 5.99
CA GLN A 64 6.34 6.43 5.59
C GLN A 64 6.97 7.35 4.53
N GLU A 65 8.30 7.41 4.53
CA GLU A 65 9.11 8.09 3.50
C GLU A 65 8.75 9.58 3.28
N TYR A 66 8.36 10.27 4.32
CA TYR A 66 8.08 11.71 4.24
C TYR A 66 9.33 12.50 3.81
N LEU A 67 9.13 13.53 3.02
CA LEU A 67 10.21 14.44 2.66
C LEU A 67 10.70 15.23 3.89
N SER A 68 12.00 15.49 3.97
CA SER A 68 12.61 16.16 5.13
C SER A 68 12.95 17.64 4.89
N ASP A 69 13.31 18.01 3.67
CA ASP A 69 13.82 19.33 3.35
C ASP A 69 12.79 20.24 2.68
N VAL A 70 11.53 20.05 3.04
CA VAL A 70 10.42 20.83 2.48
C VAL A 70 9.54 21.35 3.61
N ASP A 71 8.66 22.27 3.27
CA ASP A 71 7.64 22.77 4.18
C ASP A 71 6.82 21.60 4.75
N GLU A 72 6.46 21.69 6.01
CA GLU A 72 5.72 20.62 6.72
C GLU A 72 4.47 20.18 5.95
N SER A 73 3.78 21.11 5.31
CA SER A 73 2.58 20.81 4.52
C SER A 73 2.84 19.89 3.31
N PHE A 74 4.09 19.83 2.83
CA PHE A 74 4.47 19.01 1.67
C PHE A 74 5.20 17.73 2.05
N GLN A 75 5.55 17.52 3.30
CA GLN A 75 6.29 16.33 3.73
C GLN A 75 5.59 15.00 3.35
N PRO A 76 4.27 14.88 3.48
CA PRO A 76 3.57 13.65 3.12
C PRO A 76 3.64 13.27 1.63
N VAL A 77 4.00 14.20 0.77
CA VAL A 77 4.18 13.92 -0.67
C VAL A 77 5.25 12.85 -0.90
N GLY A 78 6.25 12.77 -0.01
CA GLY A 78 7.30 11.75 -0.09
C GLY A 78 6.75 10.33 -0.08
N GLU A 79 5.74 10.05 0.72
CA GLU A 79 5.10 8.73 0.74
C GLU A 79 4.42 8.41 -0.59
N THR A 80 3.72 9.36 -1.17
CA THR A 80 3.07 9.19 -2.47
C THR A 80 4.09 8.92 -3.58
N ILE A 81 5.22 9.62 -3.57
CA ILE A 81 6.32 9.40 -4.52
C ILE A 81 6.88 7.98 -4.36
N PHE A 82 7.14 7.58 -3.13
CA PHE A 82 7.65 6.25 -2.80
C PHE A 82 6.73 5.15 -3.33
N VAL A 83 5.45 5.25 -3.07
CA VAL A 83 4.46 4.25 -3.52
C VAL A 83 4.26 4.29 -5.02
N ARG A 84 4.28 5.48 -5.63
CA ARG A 84 4.23 5.63 -7.08
C ARG A 84 5.37 4.87 -7.77
N ASP A 85 6.57 4.98 -7.25
CA ASP A 85 7.73 4.32 -7.84
C ASP A 85 7.60 2.80 -7.75
N ILE A 86 7.08 2.28 -6.64
CA ILE A 86 6.79 0.84 -6.49
C ILE A 86 5.66 0.41 -7.43
N ALA A 87 4.63 1.22 -7.57
CA ALA A 87 3.53 0.93 -8.51
C ALA A 87 4.01 0.88 -9.97
N LEU A 88 4.96 1.73 -10.34
CA LEU A 88 5.58 1.70 -11.66
C LEU A 88 6.45 0.46 -11.85
N GLU A 89 7.21 0.06 -10.82
CA GLU A 89 7.98 -1.19 -10.85
C GLU A 89 7.07 -2.41 -11.04
N ALA A 90 5.92 -2.42 -10.41
CA ALA A 90 4.95 -3.51 -10.53
C ALA A 90 4.48 -3.74 -11.97
N LYS A 91 4.51 -2.72 -12.81
CA LYS A 91 4.12 -2.84 -14.22
C LYS A 91 5.05 -3.71 -15.05
N ASN A 92 6.25 -4.00 -14.54
CA ASN A 92 7.18 -4.94 -15.19
C ASN A 92 6.66 -6.39 -15.15
N GLN A 93 5.72 -6.68 -14.26
CA GLN A 93 5.06 -7.98 -14.17
C GLN A 93 3.53 -7.77 -14.18
N PRO A 94 2.95 -7.53 -15.36
CA PRO A 94 1.55 -7.12 -15.49
C PRO A 94 0.53 -8.21 -15.14
N ASP A 95 0.96 -9.45 -15.03
CA ASP A 95 0.15 -10.59 -14.59
C ASP A 95 -0.04 -10.64 -13.06
N LYS A 96 0.78 -9.91 -12.32
CA LYS A 96 0.66 -9.79 -10.86
C LYS A 96 -0.26 -8.63 -10.47
N ALA A 97 -0.70 -8.62 -9.21
CA ALA A 97 -1.53 -7.54 -8.69
C ALA A 97 -0.83 -6.18 -8.86
N GLN A 98 -1.57 -5.19 -9.33
CA GLN A 98 -1.06 -3.84 -9.57
C GLN A 98 -1.56 -2.87 -8.50
N ILE A 99 -0.68 -2.01 -8.03
CA ILE A 99 -1.08 -0.90 -7.16
C ILE A 99 -1.74 0.15 -8.04
N SER A 100 -3.06 0.23 -7.98
CA SER A 100 -3.86 1.02 -8.92
C SER A 100 -4.46 2.28 -8.31
N GLY A 101 -4.32 2.46 -7.01
CA GLY A 101 -4.75 3.65 -6.31
C GLY A 101 -3.84 3.94 -5.13
N ILE A 102 -3.69 5.21 -4.83
CA ILE A 102 -2.90 5.70 -3.71
C ILE A 102 -3.73 6.72 -2.95
N VAL A 103 -3.99 6.45 -1.68
CA VAL A 103 -4.61 7.40 -0.77
C VAL A 103 -3.50 8.02 0.06
N GLY A 104 -3.16 9.25 -0.25
CA GLY A 104 -2.13 10.01 0.45
C GLY A 104 -2.69 10.81 1.61
N HIS A 105 -1.78 11.29 2.46
CA HIS A 105 -2.12 12.17 3.56
C HIS A 105 -1.91 13.64 3.20
N VAL A 106 -2.77 14.49 3.71
CA VAL A 106 -2.61 15.94 3.70
C VAL A 106 -3.18 16.51 4.99
N ASP A 107 -2.40 17.37 5.63
CA ASP A 107 -2.89 18.09 6.81
C ASP A 107 -3.51 19.42 6.37
N LEU A 108 -4.83 19.45 6.31
CA LEU A 108 -5.57 20.61 5.85
C LEU A 108 -5.40 21.82 6.78
N SER A 109 -5.00 21.61 8.04
CA SER A 109 -4.74 22.70 8.98
C SER A 109 -3.45 23.48 8.65
N LEU A 110 -2.53 22.85 7.93
CA LEU A 110 -1.24 23.44 7.52
C LEU A 110 -1.32 24.10 6.16
N ILE A 111 -2.33 23.78 5.39
CA ILE A 111 -2.50 24.33 4.05
C ILE A 111 -3.23 25.64 4.16
N HIS A 112 -2.53 26.74 4.01
CA HIS A 112 -3.10 28.06 3.86
C HIS A 112 -3.71 28.18 2.46
N ILE A 113 -4.73 27.36 2.20
CA ILE A 113 -5.45 27.46 0.96
C ILE A 113 -6.34 28.67 1.09
N SER A 114 -5.94 29.76 0.50
CA SER A 114 -6.74 30.96 0.44
C SER A 114 -8.00 30.77 -0.40
N GLU A 115 -8.04 29.71 -1.18
CA GLU A 115 -9.12 29.42 -2.11
C GLU A 115 -9.52 27.95 -2.06
N PRO A 116 -10.02 27.46 -0.92
CA PRO A 116 -10.35 26.04 -0.77
C PRO A 116 -11.50 25.57 -1.65
N THR A 117 -12.28 26.50 -2.15
CA THR A 117 -13.46 26.21 -2.99
C THR A 117 -13.20 26.41 -4.47
N ARG A 118 -11.95 26.62 -4.85
CA ARG A 118 -11.61 26.88 -6.24
C ARG A 118 -11.92 25.66 -7.09
N PRO A 119 -12.74 25.78 -8.13
CA PRO A 119 -12.98 24.68 -9.05
C PRO A 119 -11.69 24.30 -9.79
N LEU A 120 -11.50 23.01 -10.03
CA LEU A 120 -10.34 22.48 -10.74
C LEU A 120 -10.64 22.11 -12.18
N TYR A 121 -11.72 22.62 -12.70
CA TYR A 121 -12.13 22.36 -14.08
C TYR A 121 -12.22 23.61 -14.91
#